data_12ea5c84e9cafff23a588012af034f0c
#
_entry.id   12ea5c84e9cafff23a588012af034f0c
#
_cell.length_a   1.000
_cell.length_b   1.000
_cell.length_c   1.000
_cell.angle_alpha   90.00
_cell.angle_beta   90.00
_cell.angle_gamma   90.00
#
_symmetry.space_group_name_H-M   'P 1'
#
loop_
_entity.id
_entity.type
_entity.pdbx_description
1 polymer ?
#
loop_
_entity_poly.entity_id
_entity_poly.type
_entity_poly.pdbx_seq_one_letter_code
_entity_poly.pdbx_strand_id
1 'polypeptide(L)'
;MRRIIYGPPGTGKTHTLLGHIEKFLANTPPDKIGYFTFSKNAAQEGKQRAVDKFKLSYNDVPYFQTLHSFCFNQLSINKNQVMQPKHYKELSEKMQIELEGARQDEDYEGIFYSPDPYIQLINLARSKEMEVLKTIKKVQ
;
A
#
# COMPACT_ATOMS: atom_id res chain seq x y z
N MET A 1 -3.22 7.37 21.97
CA MET A 1 -1.91 6.82 22.42
C MET A 1 -1.25 6.12 21.25
N ARG A 2 0.01 6.45 20.90
CA ARG A 2 0.77 5.79 19.83
C ARG A 2 1.66 4.70 20.43
N ARG A 3 1.67 3.49 19.85
CA ARG A 3 2.56 2.38 20.25
C ARG A 3 3.31 1.88 19.01
N ILE A 4 4.58 1.54 19.18
CA ILE A 4 5.42 0.97 18.14
C ILE A 4 5.92 -0.38 18.65
N ILE A 5 5.72 -1.43 17.83
CA ILE A 5 6.13 -2.81 18.14
C ILE A 5 7.21 -3.23 17.15
N TYR A 6 8.40 -3.47 17.66
CA TYR A 6 9.54 -3.97 16.90
C TYR A 6 9.76 -5.46 17.13
N GLY A 7 10.28 -6.14 16.14
CA GLY A 7 10.71 -7.53 16.27
C GLY A 7 10.94 -8.20 14.91
N PRO A 8 11.79 -9.21 14.83
CA PRO A 8 12.00 -10.00 13.61
C PRO A 8 10.74 -10.78 13.21
N PRO A 9 10.71 -11.41 12.03
CA PRO A 9 9.64 -12.33 11.65
C PRO A 9 9.41 -13.41 12.71
N GLY A 10 8.17 -13.84 12.91
CA GLY A 10 7.81 -14.90 13.87
C GLY A 10 7.67 -14.48 15.34
N THR A 11 7.95 -13.22 15.71
CA THR A 11 7.89 -12.76 17.12
C THR A 11 6.49 -12.42 17.64
N GLY A 12 5.44 -12.77 16.91
CA GLY A 12 4.06 -12.58 17.37
C GLY A 12 3.53 -11.14 17.25
N LYS A 13 4.14 -10.26 16.41
CA LYS A 13 3.67 -8.89 16.21
C LYS A 13 2.20 -8.81 15.83
N THR A 14 1.78 -9.64 14.87
CA THR A 14 0.37 -9.72 14.43
C THR A 14 -0.55 -10.18 15.57
N HIS A 15 -0.10 -11.14 16.38
CA HIS A 15 -0.85 -11.58 17.56
C HIS A 15 -1.05 -10.44 18.57
N THR A 16 0.00 -9.68 18.83
CA THR A 16 -0.07 -8.49 19.70
C THR A 16 -1.01 -7.43 19.16
N LEU A 17 -0.98 -7.17 17.84
CA LEU A 17 -1.92 -6.23 17.21
C LEU A 17 -3.36 -6.69 17.33
N LEU A 18 -3.65 -7.97 17.11
CA LEU A 18 -4.99 -8.52 17.32
C LEU A 18 -5.45 -8.42 18.78
N GLY A 19 -4.54 -8.56 19.73
CA GLY A 19 -4.83 -8.32 21.17
C GLY A 19 -5.17 -6.85 21.46
N HIS A 20 -4.64 -5.89 20.70
CA HIS A 20 -5.07 -4.50 20.80
C HIS A 20 -6.44 -4.28 20.18
N ILE A 21 -6.72 -4.90 19.04
CA ILE A 21 -8.05 -4.85 18.39
C ILE A 21 -9.12 -5.39 19.34
N GLU A 22 -8.86 -6.49 20.03
CA GLU A 22 -9.78 -7.08 21.03
C GLU A 22 -10.19 -6.05 22.11
N LYS A 23 -9.22 -5.27 22.61
CA LYS A 23 -9.50 -4.22 23.59
C LYS A 23 -10.34 -3.08 23.01
N PHE A 24 -10.17 -2.74 21.73
CA PHE A 24 -10.99 -1.73 21.08
C PHE A 24 -12.40 -2.21 20.81
N LEU A 25 -12.59 -3.49 20.45
CA LEU A 25 -13.89 -4.09 20.22
C LEU A 25 -14.82 -4.05 21.44
N ALA A 26 -14.27 -3.92 22.64
CA ALA A 26 -15.06 -3.76 23.87
C ALA A 26 -15.91 -2.46 23.87
N ASN A 27 -15.44 -1.40 23.17
CA ASN A 27 -16.08 -0.07 23.20
C ASN A 27 -16.25 0.54 21.82
N THR A 28 -15.85 -0.16 20.74
CA THR A 28 -15.84 0.37 19.37
C THR A 28 -16.39 -0.69 18.43
N PRO A 29 -17.38 -0.36 17.60
CA PRO A 29 -17.88 -1.30 16.60
C PRO A 29 -16.76 -1.70 15.62
N PRO A 30 -16.75 -2.94 15.11
CA PRO A 30 -15.67 -3.44 14.26
C PRO A 30 -15.53 -2.68 12.94
N ASP A 31 -16.62 -2.12 12.41
CA ASP A 31 -16.64 -1.27 11.22
C ASP A 31 -15.97 0.10 11.41
N LYS A 32 -15.57 0.45 12.62
CA LYS A 32 -14.80 1.66 12.97
C LYS A 32 -13.33 1.37 13.28
N ILE A 33 -12.91 0.11 13.15
CA ILE A 33 -11.55 -0.31 13.45
C ILE A 33 -10.82 -0.60 12.13
N GLY A 34 -9.70 0.08 11.89
CA GLY A 34 -8.84 -0.14 10.74
C GLY A 34 -7.62 -1.01 11.05
N TYR A 35 -7.34 -1.97 10.17
CA TYR A 35 -6.12 -2.77 10.16
C TYR A 35 -5.50 -2.68 8.77
N PHE A 36 -4.34 -2.01 8.67
CA PHE A 36 -3.71 -1.71 7.39
C PHE A 36 -2.36 -2.41 7.25
N THR A 37 -2.12 -2.95 6.07
CA THR A 37 -0.86 -3.61 5.70
C THR A 37 -0.35 -3.09 4.37
N PHE A 38 0.87 -3.46 3.99
CA PHE A 38 1.43 -3.15 2.68
C PHE A 38 1.11 -4.21 1.63
N SER A 39 0.97 -5.49 2.02
CA SER A 39 0.66 -6.58 1.09
C SER A 39 -0.77 -7.10 1.23
N LYS A 40 -1.33 -7.59 0.13
CA LYS A 40 -2.67 -8.23 0.08
C LYS A 40 -2.72 -9.44 1.00
N ASN A 41 -1.71 -10.30 0.92
CA ASN A 41 -1.65 -11.54 1.68
C ASN A 41 -1.69 -11.25 3.19
N ALA A 42 -0.90 -10.27 3.66
CA ALA A 42 -0.91 -9.87 5.06
C ALA A 42 -2.26 -9.25 5.49
N ALA A 43 -2.92 -8.49 4.60
CA ALA A 43 -4.23 -7.94 4.87
C ALA A 43 -5.28 -9.05 5.01
N GLN A 44 -5.27 -10.00 4.08
CA GLN A 44 -6.21 -11.12 4.07
C GLN A 44 -6.00 -12.05 5.27
N GLU A 45 -4.75 -12.37 5.58
CA GLU A 45 -4.42 -13.17 6.77
C GLU A 45 -4.86 -12.47 8.06
N GLY A 46 -4.58 -11.17 8.21
CA GLY A 46 -5.01 -10.40 9.36
C GLY A 46 -6.52 -10.33 9.50
N LYS A 47 -7.23 -10.17 8.38
CA LYS A 47 -8.70 -10.16 8.31
C LYS A 47 -9.26 -11.52 8.73
N GLN A 48 -8.75 -12.62 8.15
CA GLN A 48 -9.18 -13.97 8.49
C GLN A 48 -8.99 -14.27 9.98
N ARG A 49 -7.80 -13.97 10.51
CA ARG A 49 -7.51 -14.19 11.94
C ARG A 49 -8.43 -13.38 12.87
N ALA A 50 -8.80 -12.15 12.49
CA ALA A 50 -9.72 -11.34 13.26
C ALA A 50 -11.14 -11.92 13.23
N VAL A 51 -11.62 -12.30 12.04
CA VAL A 51 -12.93 -12.95 11.85
C VAL A 51 -13.04 -14.23 12.69
N ASP A 52 -12.05 -15.11 12.64
CA ASP A 52 -12.02 -16.36 13.38
C ASP A 52 -11.95 -16.13 14.90
N LYS A 53 -11.08 -15.23 15.32
CA LYS A 53 -10.85 -14.97 16.76
C LYS A 53 -12.03 -14.28 17.42
N PHE A 54 -12.63 -13.31 16.75
CA PHE A 54 -13.69 -12.46 17.32
C PHE A 54 -15.09 -12.87 16.90
N LYS A 55 -15.20 -13.95 16.10
CA LYS A 55 -16.50 -14.46 15.60
C LYS A 55 -17.28 -13.39 14.82
N LEU A 56 -16.56 -12.61 14.02
CA LEU A 56 -17.10 -11.56 13.17
C LEU A 56 -17.42 -12.10 11.76
N SER A 57 -18.20 -11.34 11.01
CA SER A 57 -18.35 -11.53 9.57
C SER A 57 -17.27 -10.77 8.79
N TYR A 58 -16.97 -11.20 7.58
CA TYR A 58 -16.09 -10.45 6.68
C TYR A 58 -16.59 -9.02 6.40
N ASN A 59 -17.90 -8.82 6.43
CA ASN A 59 -18.53 -7.51 6.21
C ASN A 59 -18.40 -6.58 7.42
N ASP A 60 -18.17 -7.13 8.61
CA ASP A 60 -18.03 -6.34 9.84
C ASP A 60 -16.69 -5.61 9.91
N VAL A 61 -15.70 -6.05 9.14
CA VAL A 61 -14.32 -5.53 9.16
C VAL A 61 -13.92 -4.96 7.77
N PRO A 62 -14.62 -3.93 7.25
CA PRO A 62 -14.38 -3.38 5.93
C PRO A 62 -12.99 -2.73 5.79
N TYR A 63 -12.43 -2.24 6.89
CA TYR A 63 -11.14 -1.54 6.91
C TYR A 63 -9.95 -2.44 7.25
N PHE A 64 -10.11 -3.76 7.17
CA PHE A 64 -9.00 -4.72 7.19
C PHE A 64 -8.52 -4.94 5.76
N GLN A 65 -7.59 -4.10 5.31
CA GLN A 65 -7.17 -4.03 3.92
C GLN A 65 -5.77 -3.45 3.78
N THR A 66 -5.27 -3.37 2.56
CA THR A 66 -4.01 -2.67 2.32
C THR A 66 -4.21 -1.15 2.45
N LEU A 67 -3.13 -0.45 2.83
CA LEU A 67 -3.16 1.01 2.90
C LEU A 67 -3.52 1.63 1.54
N HIS A 68 -3.02 1.04 0.44
CA HIS A 68 -3.34 1.49 -0.91
C HIS A 68 -4.83 1.35 -1.22
N SER A 69 -5.44 0.19 -0.94
CA SER A 69 -6.89 0.00 -1.13
C SER A 69 -7.71 1.01 -0.34
N PHE A 70 -7.31 1.28 0.90
CA PHE A 70 -7.96 2.30 1.72
C PHE A 70 -7.87 3.69 1.07
N CYS A 71 -6.68 4.12 0.65
CA CYS A 71 -6.49 5.42 0.00
C CYS A 71 -7.29 5.53 -1.30
N PHE A 72 -7.30 4.48 -2.14
CA PHE A 72 -8.10 4.45 -3.36
C PHE A 72 -9.59 4.66 -3.08
N ASN A 73 -10.12 3.95 -2.09
CA ASN A 73 -11.53 4.07 -1.71
C ASN A 73 -11.86 5.45 -1.15
N GLN A 74 -10.98 6.01 -0.30
CA GLN A 74 -11.20 7.35 0.28
C GLN A 74 -11.12 8.47 -0.76
N LEU A 75 -10.26 8.34 -1.76
CA LEU A 75 -10.09 9.32 -2.82
C LEU A 75 -11.05 9.09 -4.00
N SER A 76 -11.87 8.04 -3.96
CA SER A 76 -12.75 7.64 -5.06
C SER A 76 -12.01 7.50 -6.40
N ILE A 77 -10.76 7.05 -6.37
CA ILE A 77 -9.92 6.88 -7.55
C ILE A 77 -10.30 5.58 -8.25
N ASN A 78 -10.56 5.66 -9.55
CA ASN A 78 -10.76 4.51 -10.41
C ASN A 78 -9.43 4.02 -11.01
N LYS A 79 -9.33 2.73 -11.30
CA LYS A 79 -8.12 2.13 -11.93
C LYS A 79 -7.69 2.85 -13.22
N ASN A 80 -8.64 3.41 -13.98
CA ASN A 80 -8.36 4.15 -15.21
C ASN A 80 -7.71 5.52 -14.98
N GLN A 81 -7.76 6.04 -13.76
CA GLN A 81 -7.13 7.31 -13.37
C GLN A 81 -5.69 7.12 -12.89
N VAL A 82 -5.23 5.87 -12.80
CA VAL A 82 -3.87 5.52 -12.41
C VAL A 82 -3.09 5.07 -13.62
N MET A 83 -1.83 5.45 -13.66
CA MET A 83 -0.93 5.06 -14.75
C MET A 83 -0.83 3.54 -14.83
N GLN A 84 -1.15 3.00 -16.00
CA GLN A 84 -1.12 1.56 -16.31
C GLN A 84 0.10 1.26 -17.20
N PRO A 85 0.54 -0.01 -17.31
CA PRO A 85 1.67 -0.38 -18.18
C PRO A 85 1.53 0.13 -19.63
N LYS A 86 0.31 0.15 -20.18
CA LYS A 86 0.04 0.70 -21.51
C LYS A 86 0.39 2.18 -21.66
N HIS A 87 0.20 2.96 -20.59
CA HIS A 87 0.49 4.39 -20.61
C HIS A 87 2.00 4.69 -20.63
N TYR A 88 2.83 3.77 -20.11
CA TYR A 88 4.29 3.87 -20.26
C TYR A 88 4.71 3.72 -21.71
N LYS A 89 4.08 2.79 -22.45
CA LYS A 89 4.33 2.62 -23.88
C LYS A 89 3.93 3.86 -24.67
N GLU A 90 2.74 4.38 -24.43
CA GLU A 90 2.27 5.62 -25.07
C GLU A 90 3.18 6.81 -24.76
N LEU A 91 3.66 6.90 -23.52
CA LEU A 91 4.59 7.96 -23.11
C LEU A 91 5.94 7.79 -23.80
N SER A 92 6.46 6.58 -23.87
CA SER A 92 7.70 6.22 -24.55
C SER A 92 7.67 6.66 -26.01
N GLU A 93 6.61 6.31 -26.72
CA GLU A 93 6.40 6.70 -28.13
C GLU A 93 6.35 8.23 -28.31
N LYS A 94 5.61 8.93 -27.44
CA LYS A 94 5.48 10.40 -27.50
C LYS A 94 6.76 11.15 -27.18
N MET A 95 7.54 10.63 -26.25
CA MET A 95 8.77 11.29 -25.79
C MET A 95 10.01 10.82 -26.57
N GLN A 96 9.88 9.81 -27.41
CA GLN A 96 10.99 9.16 -28.14
C GLN A 96 12.12 8.68 -27.19
N ILE A 97 11.73 8.22 -26.00
CA ILE A 97 12.62 7.62 -25.01
C ILE A 97 12.12 6.20 -24.73
N GLU A 98 13.02 5.26 -24.62
CA GLU A 98 12.67 3.91 -24.21
C GLU A 98 12.39 3.90 -22.70
N LEU A 99 11.10 3.73 -22.34
CA LEU A 99 10.68 3.58 -20.95
C LEU A 99 10.36 2.11 -20.68
N GLU A 100 11.07 1.49 -19.78
CA GLU A 100 10.71 0.16 -19.32
C GLU A 100 9.39 0.22 -18.53
N GLY A 101 8.42 -0.58 -18.98
CA GLY A 101 7.11 -0.66 -18.33
C GLY A 101 7.21 -1.08 -16.87
N ALA A 102 6.35 -0.53 -16.04
CA ALA A 102 6.26 -0.93 -14.65
C ALA A 102 5.95 -2.43 -14.53
N ARG A 103 6.76 -3.14 -13.76
CA ARG A 103 6.46 -4.52 -13.35
C ARG A 103 5.45 -4.49 -12.21
N GLN A 104 4.42 -5.30 -12.32
CA GLN A 104 3.48 -5.51 -11.24
C GLN A 104 4.11 -6.52 -10.28
N ASP A 105 4.40 -6.10 -9.05
CA ASP A 105 4.73 -7.03 -7.99
C ASP A 105 3.40 -7.66 -7.53
N GLU A 106 3.25 -8.96 -7.68
CA GLU A 106 2.03 -9.70 -7.35
C GLU A 106 1.69 -9.62 -5.85
N ASP A 107 2.71 -9.44 -5.00
CA ASP A 107 2.56 -9.37 -3.55
C ASP A 107 2.15 -7.97 -3.04
N TYR A 108 2.36 -6.92 -3.85
CA TYR A 108 2.09 -5.55 -3.45
C TYR A 108 1.04 -4.90 -4.35
N GLU A 109 -0.15 -4.65 -3.81
CA GLU A 109 -1.20 -3.92 -4.53
C GLU A 109 -0.78 -2.48 -4.80
N GLY A 110 -0.68 -2.13 -6.08
CA GLY A 110 -0.52 -0.74 -6.51
C GLY A 110 0.91 -0.18 -6.43
N ILE A 111 1.89 -0.94 -6.02
CA ILE A 111 3.29 -0.55 -6.12
C ILE A 111 3.80 -1.02 -7.49
N PHE A 112 3.71 -0.13 -8.47
CA PHE A 112 4.39 -0.32 -9.73
C PHE A 112 5.86 0.06 -9.53
N TYR A 113 6.72 -0.94 -9.32
CA TYR A 113 8.14 -0.73 -9.40
C TYR A 113 8.52 -0.63 -10.88
N SER A 114 8.85 0.57 -11.32
CA SER A 114 9.46 0.73 -12.64
C SER A 114 10.97 0.56 -12.49
N PRO A 115 11.60 -0.36 -13.23
CA PRO A 115 13.05 -0.47 -13.29
C PRO A 115 13.67 0.74 -14.01
N ASP A 116 12.86 1.53 -14.68
CA ASP A 116 13.27 2.70 -15.46
C ASP A 116 13.90 3.79 -14.58
N PRO A 117 15.15 4.21 -14.87
CA PRO A 117 15.86 5.20 -14.06
C PRO A 117 15.18 6.56 -14.05
N TYR A 118 14.51 6.97 -15.11
CA TYR A 118 13.79 8.26 -15.16
C TYR A 118 12.57 8.24 -14.22
N ILE A 119 11.83 7.14 -14.22
CA ILE A 119 10.68 6.98 -13.32
C ILE A 119 11.14 6.89 -11.86
N GLN A 120 12.22 6.18 -11.58
CA GLN A 120 12.81 6.13 -10.24
C GLN A 120 13.24 7.53 -9.77
N LEU A 121 13.86 8.31 -10.63
CA LEU A 121 14.29 9.67 -10.33
C LEU A 121 13.11 10.60 -10.02
N ILE A 122 12.03 10.50 -10.81
CA ILE A 122 10.79 11.25 -10.57
C ILE A 122 10.18 10.85 -9.22
N ASN A 123 10.12 9.56 -8.91
CA ASN A 123 9.60 9.07 -7.64
C ASN A 123 10.47 9.51 -6.46
N LEU A 124 11.80 9.50 -6.61
CA LEU A 124 12.72 10.00 -5.61
C LEU A 124 12.53 11.50 -5.36
N ALA A 125 12.40 12.29 -6.43
CA ALA A 125 12.14 13.72 -6.33
C ALA A 125 10.83 14.01 -5.59
N ARG A 126 9.76 13.30 -5.93
CA ARG A 126 8.46 13.41 -5.27
C ARG A 126 8.52 13.02 -3.79
N SER A 127 9.20 11.93 -3.47
CA SER A 127 9.32 11.45 -2.08
C SER A 127 10.10 12.42 -1.19
N LYS A 128 10.98 13.22 -1.77
CA LYS A 128 11.80 14.23 -1.08
C LYS A 128 11.25 15.65 -1.22
N GLU A 129 10.06 15.82 -1.82
CA GLU A 129 9.48 17.14 -2.13
C GLU A 129 10.44 18.07 -2.90
N MET A 130 11.29 17.48 -3.74
CA MET A 130 12.29 18.21 -4.51
C MET A 130 11.81 18.44 -5.94
N GLU A 131 12.24 19.54 -6.53
CA GLU A 131 12.08 19.73 -7.97
C GLU A 131 12.85 18.66 -8.75
N VAL A 132 12.20 18.03 -9.72
CA VAL A 132 12.81 16.95 -10.53
C VAL A 132 14.12 17.39 -11.18
N LEU A 133 14.17 18.60 -11.73
CA LEU A 133 15.38 19.15 -12.34
C LEU A 133 16.57 19.29 -11.37
N LYS A 134 16.31 19.63 -10.12
CA LYS A 134 17.37 19.69 -9.08
C LYS A 134 17.85 18.30 -8.69
N THR A 135 16.98 17.30 -8.77
CA THR A 135 17.33 15.91 -8.48
C THR A 135 18.22 15.32 -9.58
N ILE A 136 17.91 15.60 -10.86
CA ILE A 136 18.73 15.16 -12.01
C ILE A 136 20.17 15.68 -11.87
N LYS A 137 20.35 16.96 -11.57
CA LYS A 137 21.68 17.59 -11.40
C LYS A 137 22.52 17.04 -10.26
N LYS A 138 21.92 16.34 -9.30
CA LYS A 138 22.64 15.72 -8.16
C LYS A 138 23.08 14.29 -8.43
N VAL A 139 22.57 13.67 -9.47
CA VAL A 139 22.82 12.25 -9.83
C VAL A 139 23.82 12.14 -10.98
N GLN A 140 24.07 13.24 -11.73
CA GLN A 140 25.16 13.36 -12.70
C GLN A 140 26.46 13.77 -11.99
#